data_c7352033ccf5f914e2229c5119eb43b2
#
_entry.id   c7352033ccf5f914e2229c5119eb43b2
#
_cell.length_a   1.000
_cell.length_b   1.000
_cell.length_c   1.000
_cell.angle_alpha   90.00
_cell.angle_beta   90.00
_cell.angle_gamma   90.00
#
_symmetry.space_group_name_H-M   'P 1'
#
loop_
_entity.id
_entity.type
_entity.pdbx_description
1 polymer ?
#
loop_
_entity_poly.entity_id
_entity_poly.type
_entity_poly.pdbx_seq_one_letter_code
_entity_poly.pdbx_strand_id
1 'polypeptide(L)'
;MKYGLVAATLILTFTQLVTGPAFADAGIRQEKVQFAKGASSAVIKGQLKGDATVDYVVRAAAGQTMSVRLQETNAQNYFNVMPPASKGSAMFVGDNGEDYSGVLPADGDYVVRVYLMRPAARRGESSDYTLTVGVSGKALVPIAATTDALVPGTSYHATAKIKCLPAFETTPQECDAFVIRRGFDGTATLDIPGKVEQRSILFVKGKPTASNARAMDALTFERKGDVTIVKLGDSERYEVPDALITGG
;
A
#
# COMPACT_ATOMS: atom_id res chain seq x y z
N MET A 1 49.63 -61.99 40.17
CA MET A 1 49.39 -60.70 39.64
C MET A 1 48.02 -60.71 38.97
N LYS A 2 47.00 -60.17 39.59
CA LYS A 2 45.61 -60.09 39.05
C LYS A 2 45.29 -58.64 38.83
N TYR A 3 45.13 -58.26 37.60
CA TYR A 3 44.68 -56.94 37.22
C TYR A 3 43.14 -56.90 37.12
N GLY A 4 42.46 -56.08 37.99
CA GLY A 4 41.07 -55.93 37.94
C GLY A 4 40.73 -54.77 36.94
N LEU A 5 39.81 -55.05 36.01
CA LEU A 5 39.27 -54.11 35.06
C LEU A 5 38.11 -53.36 35.74
N VAL A 6 38.23 -52.01 35.88
CA VAL A 6 37.16 -51.15 36.36
C VAL A 6 36.43 -50.63 35.12
N ALA A 7 35.20 -51.08 34.96
CA ALA A 7 34.29 -50.50 33.91
C ALA A 7 33.67 -49.20 34.40
N ALA A 8 34.01 -48.10 33.76
CA ALA A 8 33.35 -46.79 33.98
C ALA A 8 32.07 -46.71 33.14
N THR A 9 30.91 -46.70 33.81
CA THR A 9 29.61 -46.50 33.17
C THR A 9 29.38 -45.00 32.98
N LEU A 10 29.38 -44.58 31.72
CA LEU A 10 29.06 -43.19 31.34
C LEU A 10 27.53 -43.02 31.28
N ILE A 11 26.94 -42.28 32.24
CA ILE A 11 25.54 -41.97 32.24
C ILE A 11 25.35 -40.70 31.38
N LEU A 12 24.80 -40.86 30.17
CA LEU A 12 24.36 -39.75 29.31
C LEU A 12 23.03 -39.23 29.83
N THR A 13 23.03 -38.07 30.50
CA THR A 13 21.80 -37.35 30.85
C THR A 13 21.30 -36.59 29.63
N PHE A 14 20.20 -37.09 29.06
CA PHE A 14 19.48 -36.42 27.99
C PHE A 14 18.65 -35.24 28.60
N THR A 15 19.14 -34.02 28.47
CA THR A 15 18.39 -32.83 28.84
C THR A 15 17.36 -32.55 27.71
N GLN A 16 16.09 -32.88 27.94
CA GLN A 16 15.02 -32.48 27.02
C GLN A 16 14.83 -30.97 27.16
N LEU A 17 15.15 -30.20 26.11
CA LEU A 17 14.70 -28.85 25.97
C LEU A 17 13.17 -28.85 25.74
N VAL A 18 12.42 -28.49 26.76
CA VAL A 18 11.00 -28.18 26.64
C VAL A 18 10.93 -26.80 25.94
N THR A 19 10.72 -26.80 24.61
CA THR A 19 10.33 -25.59 23.89
C THR A 19 8.85 -25.33 24.25
N GLY A 20 8.63 -24.44 25.22
CA GLY A 20 7.31 -23.88 25.47
C GLY A 20 6.82 -23.13 24.21
N PRO A 21 5.47 -23.00 24.01
CA PRO A 21 4.95 -22.20 22.91
C PRO A 21 5.49 -20.78 23.09
N ALA A 22 6.29 -20.32 22.14
CA ALA A 22 6.64 -18.92 22.04
C ALA A 22 5.31 -18.15 21.84
N PHE A 23 4.87 -17.41 22.84
CA PHE A 23 3.85 -16.38 22.64
C PHE A 23 4.48 -15.39 21.67
N ALA A 24 4.08 -15.47 20.40
CA ALA A 24 4.43 -14.48 19.42
C ALA A 24 3.92 -13.14 19.97
N ASP A 25 4.85 -12.22 20.16
CA ASP A 25 4.55 -10.82 20.41
C ASP A 25 3.47 -10.41 19.41
N ALA A 26 2.42 -9.70 19.86
CA ALA A 26 1.25 -9.33 19.06
C ALA A 26 1.61 -8.26 17.99
N GLY A 27 2.70 -8.50 17.28
CA GLY A 27 3.15 -7.72 16.15
C GLY A 27 2.30 -8.01 14.91
N ILE A 28 2.25 -7.03 14.00
CA ILE A 28 1.61 -7.20 12.69
C ILE A 28 2.43 -8.22 11.89
N ARG A 29 1.85 -9.37 11.53
CA ARG A 29 2.49 -10.35 10.66
C ARG A 29 2.47 -9.82 9.23
N GLN A 30 3.62 -9.88 8.55
CA GLN A 30 3.73 -9.48 7.14
C GLN A 30 3.94 -10.69 6.23
N GLU A 31 3.19 -10.74 5.14
CA GLU A 31 3.27 -11.77 4.11
C GLU A 31 3.32 -11.14 2.72
N LYS A 32 4.27 -11.56 1.88
CA LYS A 32 4.33 -11.11 0.48
C LYS A 32 3.37 -11.93 -0.36
N VAL A 33 2.47 -11.25 -1.08
CA VAL A 33 1.59 -11.89 -2.06
C VAL A 33 2.40 -12.24 -3.31
N GLN A 34 2.38 -13.51 -3.69
CA GLN A 34 3.03 -14.00 -4.90
C GLN A 34 1.96 -14.56 -5.84
N PHE A 35 1.95 -14.08 -7.07
CA PHE A 35 1.10 -14.64 -8.11
C PHE A 35 1.80 -15.83 -8.77
N ALA A 36 1.07 -16.91 -9.03
CA ALA A 36 1.59 -18.03 -9.81
C ALA A 36 1.99 -17.55 -11.22
N LYS A 37 2.92 -18.24 -11.87
CA LYS A 37 3.38 -17.85 -13.21
C LYS A 37 2.19 -17.73 -14.18
N GLY A 38 2.02 -16.54 -14.75
CA GLY A 38 0.93 -16.21 -15.68
C GLY A 38 -0.41 -15.87 -15.01
N ALA A 39 -0.51 -15.94 -13.68
CA ALA A 39 -1.70 -15.51 -12.96
C ALA A 39 -1.64 -14.02 -12.62
N SER A 40 -2.80 -13.38 -12.61
CA SER A 40 -3.01 -11.98 -12.18
C SER A 40 -3.72 -11.87 -10.83
N SER A 41 -3.96 -13.01 -10.16
CA SER A 41 -4.60 -13.06 -8.85
C SER A 41 -4.04 -14.18 -7.98
N ALA A 42 -4.18 -14.00 -6.66
CA ALA A 42 -3.87 -15.01 -5.66
C ALA A 42 -5.05 -15.16 -4.70
N VAL A 43 -5.29 -16.40 -4.24
CA VAL A 43 -6.28 -16.73 -3.21
C VAL A 43 -5.53 -17.20 -1.97
N ILE A 44 -5.73 -16.53 -0.86
CA ILE A 44 -5.03 -16.76 0.40
C ILE A 44 -6.08 -17.12 1.46
N LYS A 45 -5.86 -18.24 2.14
CA LYS A 45 -6.68 -18.64 3.29
C LYS A 45 -5.93 -18.32 4.57
N GLY A 46 -6.63 -17.74 5.54
CA GLY A 46 -6.05 -17.38 6.81
C GLY A 46 -7.03 -17.45 7.96
N GLN A 47 -6.51 -17.27 9.15
CA GLN A 47 -7.28 -17.20 10.39
C GLN A 47 -6.74 -16.05 11.24
N LEU A 48 -7.64 -15.33 11.90
CA LEU A 48 -7.35 -14.32 12.92
C LEU A 48 -7.96 -14.74 14.26
N LYS A 49 -7.34 -14.28 15.34
CA LYS A 49 -7.87 -14.39 16.71
C LYS A 49 -7.45 -13.16 17.51
N GLY A 50 -8.43 -12.53 18.18
CA GLY A 50 -8.19 -11.36 19.01
C GLY A 50 -7.52 -10.22 18.23
N ASP A 51 -6.46 -9.66 18.76
CA ASP A 51 -5.75 -8.51 18.18
C ASP A 51 -4.78 -8.87 17.04
N ALA A 52 -4.76 -10.14 16.60
CA ALA A 52 -3.90 -10.57 15.48
C ALA A 52 -4.26 -9.77 14.21
N THR A 53 -3.21 -9.29 13.52
CA THR A 53 -3.32 -8.51 12.29
C THR A 53 -2.33 -9.06 11.26
N VAL A 54 -2.74 -9.11 9.99
CA VAL A 54 -1.89 -9.56 8.90
C VAL A 54 -1.83 -8.50 7.81
N ASP A 55 -0.61 -8.14 7.42
CA ASP A 55 -0.31 -7.26 6.30
C ASP A 55 0.12 -8.09 5.08
N TYR A 56 -0.70 -8.12 4.06
CA TYR A 56 -0.38 -8.73 2.77
C TYR A 56 0.24 -7.70 1.85
N VAL A 57 1.54 -7.83 1.57
CA VAL A 57 2.30 -6.89 0.74
C VAL A 57 2.19 -7.29 -0.72
N VAL A 58 1.66 -6.37 -1.54
CA VAL A 58 1.38 -6.57 -2.97
C VAL A 58 2.18 -5.58 -3.79
N ARG A 59 3.18 -6.06 -4.55
CA ARG A 59 3.92 -5.20 -5.48
C ARG A 59 3.09 -4.93 -6.71
N ALA A 60 2.86 -3.64 -7.02
CA ALA A 60 2.11 -3.21 -8.18
C ALA A 60 2.66 -1.90 -8.76
N ALA A 61 2.20 -1.53 -9.95
CA ALA A 61 2.64 -0.34 -10.66
C ALA A 61 1.48 0.61 -10.99
N ALA A 62 1.81 1.88 -11.19
CA ALA A 62 0.87 2.89 -11.65
C ALA A 62 0.15 2.46 -12.93
N GLY A 63 -1.12 2.76 -13.02
CA GLY A 63 -1.99 2.41 -14.15
C GLY A 63 -2.54 0.99 -14.11
N GLN A 64 -2.02 0.10 -13.26
CA GLN A 64 -2.64 -1.21 -13.03
C GLN A 64 -3.90 -1.05 -12.16
N THR A 65 -4.82 -2.01 -12.30
CA THR A 65 -6.01 -2.11 -11.44
C THR A 65 -5.76 -3.18 -10.38
N MET A 66 -5.91 -2.82 -9.11
CA MET A 66 -5.94 -3.78 -8.01
C MET A 66 -7.38 -4.10 -7.63
N SER A 67 -7.65 -5.38 -7.35
CA SER A 67 -8.90 -5.84 -6.76
C SER A 67 -8.61 -6.62 -5.49
N VAL A 68 -9.44 -6.41 -4.47
CA VAL A 68 -9.35 -7.13 -3.20
C VAL A 68 -10.74 -7.53 -2.78
N ARG A 69 -10.89 -8.82 -2.44
CA ARG A 69 -12.12 -9.39 -1.90
C ARG A 69 -11.82 -10.19 -0.65
N LEU A 70 -12.57 -9.96 0.40
CA LEU A 70 -12.51 -10.72 1.64
C LEU A 70 -13.82 -11.51 1.80
N GLN A 71 -13.71 -12.81 2.08
CA GLN A 71 -14.79 -13.66 2.52
C GLN A 71 -14.41 -14.18 3.90
N GLU A 72 -15.25 -13.93 4.90
CA GLU A 72 -14.95 -14.16 6.30
C GLU A 72 -16.07 -14.92 7.01
N THR A 73 -15.74 -15.61 8.10
CA THR A 73 -16.72 -16.29 8.97
C THR A 73 -17.21 -15.41 10.14
N ASN A 74 -16.59 -14.24 10.32
CA ASN A 74 -16.96 -13.26 11.33
C ASN A 74 -17.07 -11.88 10.66
N ALA A 75 -18.28 -11.33 10.62
CA ALA A 75 -18.58 -10.03 9.99
C ALA A 75 -17.83 -8.82 10.62
N GLN A 76 -17.06 -9.02 11.69
CA GLN A 76 -16.17 -8.02 12.26
C GLN A 76 -14.73 -8.14 11.74
N ASN A 77 -14.47 -9.03 10.79
CA ASN A 77 -13.19 -9.14 10.11
C ASN A 77 -13.18 -8.25 8.87
N TYR A 78 -12.34 -7.23 8.87
CA TYR A 78 -12.25 -6.18 7.86
C TYR A 78 -10.89 -6.18 7.18
N PHE A 79 -10.80 -5.46 6.07
CA PHE A 79 -9.51 -5.17 5.47
C PHE A 79 -9.35 -3.69 5.11
N ASN A 80 -8.11 -3.23 5.09
CA ASN A 80 -7.74 -1.91 4.58
C ASN A 80 -6.78 -2.06 3.42
N VAL A 81 -6.89 -1.20 2.39
CA VAL A 81 -5.87 -1.06 1.35
C VAL A 81 -5.06 0.20 1.63
N MET A 82 -3.77 0.04 1.86
CA MET A 82 -2.85 1.14 2.13
C MET A 82 -1.90 1.34 0.94
N PRO A 83 -1.72 2.58 0.48
CA PRO A 83 -0.83 2.87 -0.65
C PRO A 83 0.65 2.79 -0.24
N PRO A 84 1.58 2.75 -1.21
CA PRO A 84 3.01 2.92 -0.96
C PRO A 84 3.29 4.20 -0.18
N ALA A 85 4.34 4.19 0.65
CA ALA A 85 4.73 5.31 1.53
C ALA A 85 3.64 5.78 2.50
N SER A 86 2.59 4.98 2.71
CA SER A 86 1.56 5.25 3.72
C SER A 86 2.18 5.25 5.12
N LYS A 87 1.81 6.26 5.91
CA LYS A 87 2.12 6.34 7.34
C LYS A 87 1.01 5.71 8.20
N GLY A 88 0.27 4.73 7.62
CA GLY A 88 -0.85 4.06 8.26
C GLY A 88 -2.22 4.51 7.75
N SER A 89 -2.28 5.49 6.84
CA SER A 89 -3.54 5.91 6.20
C SER A 89 -3.95 4.91 5.12
N ALA A 90 -5.23 4.51 5.16
CA ALA A 90 -5.83 3.65 4.17
C ALA A 90 -6.50 4.47 3.05
N MET A 91 -6.28 4.06 1.79
CA MET A 91 -7.03 4.56 0.64
C MET A 91 -8.39 3.89 0.50
N PHE A 92 -8.58 2.74 1.13
CA PHE A 92 -9.85 2.02 1.18
C PHE A 92 -9.97 1.25 2.50
N VAL A 93 -11.18 1.27 3.07
CA VAL A 93 -11.57 0.47 4.23
C VAL A 93 -12.72 -0.41 3.79
N GLY A 94 -12.47 -1.72 3.70
CA GLY A 94 -13.47 -2.73 3.35
C GLY A 94 -14.20 -3.17 4.60
N ASP A 95 -15.23 -2.44 4.97
CA ASP A 95 -16.19 -2.79 6.01
C ASP A 95 -17.49 -3.29 5.37
N ASN A 96 -18.30 -4.01 6.14
CA ASN A 96 -19.60 -4.53 5.69
C ASN A 96 -19.54 -5.42 4.42
N GLY A 97 -18.41 -6.10 4.16
CA GLY A 97 -18.26 -7.00 3.01
C GLY A 97 -18.02 -6.28 1.67
N GLU A 98 -17.60 -5.02 1.68
CA GLU A 98 -17.29 -4.29 0.46
C GLU A 98 -15.98 -4.77 -0.18
N ASP A 99 -16.01 -4.99 -1.49
CA ASP A 99 -14.82 -5.30 -2.31
C ASP A 99 -14.11 -4.00 -2.74
N TYR A 100 -12.79 -4.05 -2.85
CA TYR A 100 -12.01 -2.97 -3.46
C TYR A 100 -11.74 -3.25 -4.93
N SER A 101 -11.88 -2.23 -5.78
CA SER A 101 -11.37 -2.22 -7.14
C SER A 101 -10.99 -0.81 -7.54
N GLY A 102 -9.72 -0.59 -7.90
CA GLY A 102 -9.26 0.75 -8.25
C GLY A 102 -7.97 0.76 -9.08
N VAL A 103 -7.82 1.80 -9.91
CA VAL A 103 -6.58 2.08 -10.63
C VAL A 103 -5.55 2.64 -9.66
N LEU A 104 -4.34 2.10 -9.71
CA LEU A 104 -3.27 2.47 -8.82
C LEU A 104 -2.52 3.71 -9.33
N PRO A 105 -2.35 4.76 -8.50
CA PRO A 105 -1.73 6.00 -8.94
C PRO A 105 -0.19 5.97 -8.97
N ALA A 106 0.44 5.05 -8.24
CA ALA A 106 1.89 5.01 -8.06
C ALA A 106 2.44 3.58 -8.12
N ASP A 107 3.74 3.45 -8.39
CA ASP A 107 4.47 2.20 -8.24
C ASP A 107 4.79 1.95 -6.76
N GLY A 108 4.75 0.70 -6.33
CA GLY A 108 5.26 0.37 -5.01
C GLY A 108 4.60 -0.84 -4.37
N ASP A 109 4.88 -0.99 -3.09
CA ASP A 109 4.32 -2.03 -2.25
C ASP A 109 3.05 -1.50 -1.59
N TYR A 110 1.90 -1.99 -2.07
CA TYR A 110 0.60 -1.78 -1.44
C TYR A 110 0.42 -2.80 -0.33
N VAL A 111 -0.29 -2.42 0.73
CA VAL A 111 -0.56 -3.34 1.84
C VAL A 111 -2.06 -3.55 1.98
N VAL A 112 -2.47 -4.82 1.93
CA VAL A 112 -3.82 -5.23 2.31
C VAL A 112 -3.75 -5.75 3.73
N ARG A 113 -4.23 -4.94 4.68
CA ARG A 113 -4.26 -5.28 6.10
C ARG A 113 -5.58 -5.97 6.45
N VAL A 114 -5.51 -7.17 7.00
CA VAL A 114 -6.68 -7.92 7.49
C VAL A 114 -6.66 -7.98 9.01
N TYR A 115 -7.78 -7.63 9.65
CA TYR A 115 -7.88 -7.50 11.10
C TYR A 115 -9.32 -7.66 11.61
N LEU A 116 -9.46 -8.00 12.89
CA LEU A 116 -10.74 -7.93 13.58
C LEU A 116 -10.98 -6.53 14.15
N MET A 117 -12.20 -6.02 14.02
CA MET A 117 -12.60 -4.77 14.67
C MET A 117 -12.36 -4.85 16.19
N ARG A 118 -11.97 -3.72 16.79
CA ARG A 118 -11.58 -3.64 18.20
C ARG A 118 -12.56 -4.29 19.18
N PRO A 119 -13.91 -4.18 19.04
CA PRO A 119 -14.83 -4.85 19.94
C PRO A 119 -14.72 -6.39 19.88
N ALA A 120 -14.62 -6.97 18.69
CA ALA A 120 -14.46 -8.42 18.48
C ALA A 120 -13.08 -8.89 18.95
N ALA A 121 -12.02 -8.13 18.62
CA ALA A 121 -10.65 -8.39 19.06
C ALA A 121 -10.54 -8.46 20.60
N ARG A 122 -11.13 -7.50 21.32
CA ARG A 122 -11.14 -7.48 22.80
C ARG A 122 -11.91 -8.64 23.43
N ARG A 123 -12.89 -9.20 22.73
CA ARG A 123 -13.60 -10.41 23.17
C ARG A 123 -12.85 -11.71 22.84
N GLY A 124 -11.68 -11.60 22.18
CA GLY A 124 -10.88 -12.76 21.77
C GLY A 124 -11.53 -13.60 20.69
N GLU A 125 -12.42 -12.99 19.87
CA GLU A 125 -13.11 -13.67 18.78
C GLU A 125 -12.11 -14.15 17.71
N SER A 126 -12.56 -15.11 16.90
CA SER A 126 -11.80 -15.65 15.78
C SER A 126 -12.56 -15.46 14.48
N SER A 127 -11.84 -15.42 13.37
CA SER A 127 -12.38 -15.45 12.02
C SER A 127 -11.49 -16.26 11.11
N ASP A 128 -12.06 -17.23 10.40
CA ASP A 128 -11.44 -17.80 9.20
C ASP A 128 -11.78 -16.90 8.02
N TYR A 129 -10.87 -16.74 7.07
CA TYR A 129 -11.12 -15.93 5.89
C TYR A 129 -10.45 -16.47 4.63
N THR A 130 -10.99 -16.07 3.50
CA THR A 130 -10.39 -16.22 2.18
C THR A 130 -10.20 -14.83 1.59
N LEU A 131 -8.95 -14.40 1.40
CA LEU A 131 -8.59 -13.15 0.77
C LEU A 131 -8.21 -13.43 -0.69
N THR A 132 -8.90 -12.78 -1.62
CA THR A 132 -8.55 -12.80 -3.04
C THR A 132 -7.96 -11.45 -3.40
N VAL A 133 -6.73 -11.44 -3.91
CA VAL A 133 -6.04 -10.23 -4.38
C VAL A 133 -5.71 -10.39 -5.84
N GLY A 134 -6.10 -9.41 -6.66
CA GLY A 134 -5.80 -9.35 -8.08
C GLY A 134 -5.05 -8.06 -8.45
N VAL A 135 -4.13 -8.16 -9.41
CA VAL A 135 -3.48 -7.02 -10.08
C VAL A 135 -3.51 -7.27 -11.58
N SER A 136 -4.15 -6.40 -12.32
CA SER A 136 -4.35 -6.54 -13.76
C SER A 136 -4.08 -5.24 -14.50
N GLY A 137 -4.09 -5.28 -15.82
CA GLY A 137 -3.81 -4.14 -16.67
C GLY A 137 -2.31 -3.92 -16.91
N LYS A 138 -2.01 -2.98 -17.80
CA LYS A 138 -0.65 -2.65 -18.21
C LYS A 138 -0.06 -1.62 -17.24
N ALA A 139 1.13 -1.90 -16.72
CA ALA A 139 1.90 -0.93 -15.98
C ALA A 139 2.30 0.28 -16.86
N LEU A 140 2.15 1.47 -16.34
CA LEU A 140 2.67 2.69 -16.92
C LEU A 140 4.12 2.86 -16.47
N VAL A 141 5.06 2.49 -17.34
CA VAL A 141 6.50 2.50 -17.01
C VAL A 141 7.03 3.95 -17.03
N PRO A 142 7.86 4.36 -16.06
CA PRO A 142 8.55 5.64 -16.09
C PRO A 142 9.38 5.81 -17.36
N ILE A 143 9.47 7.04 -17.89
CA ILE A 143 10.40 7.39 -18.97
C ILE A 143 11.83 7.14 -18.48
N ALA A 144 12.68 6.55 -19.31
CA ALA A 144 14.07 6.30 -18.94
C ALA A 144 14.84 7.61 -18.72
N ALA A 145 15.70 7.65 -17.70
CA ALA A 145 16.53 8.82 -17.38
C ALA A 145 17.45 9.28 -18.55
N THR A 146 17.72 8.40 -19.51
CA THR A 146 18.47 8.74 -20.74
C THR A 146 17.63 9.53 -21.75
N THR A 147 16.32 9.53 -21.61
CA THR A 147 15.37 10.19 -22.51
C THR A 147 14.77 11.44 -21.87
N ASP A 148 14.49 11.37 -20.56
CA ASP A 148 14.02 12.50 -19.74
C ASP A 148 14.84 12.49 -18.44
N ALA A 149 15.69 13.48 -18.24
CA ALA A 149 16.63 13.51 -17.14
C ALA A 149 15.92 13.55 -15.78
N LEU A 150 16.49 12.84 -14.81
CA LEU A 150 16.00 12.88 -13.44
C LEU A 150 16.57 14.08 -12.69
N VAL A 151 15.81 14.59 -11.73
CA VAL A 151 16.30 15.52 -10.73
C VAL A 151 17.44 14.85 -9.95
N PRO A 152 18.64 15.47 -9.85
CA PRO A 152 19.81 14.84 -9.25
C PRO A 152 19.53 14.23 -7.87
N GLY A 153 19.92 12.97 -7.66
CA GLY A 153 19.74 12.24 -6.41
C GLY A 153 18.35 11.72 -6.15
N THR A 154 17.44 11.79 -7.13
CA THR A 154 16.05 11.33 -7.00
C THR A 154 15.66 10.39 -8.14
N SER A 155 14.44 9.81 -8.03
CA SER A 155 13.77 9.06 -9.11
C SER A 155 12.73 9.91 -9.87
N TYR A 156 12.69 11.21 -9.66
CA TYR A 156 11.71 12.12 -10.25
C TYR A 156 12.27 12.87 -11.45
N HIS A 157 11.44 13.10 -12.46
CA HIS A 157 11.78 13.85 -13.66
C HIS A 157 11.62 15.36 -13.48
N ALA A 158 10.78 15.78 -12.53
CA ALA A 158 10.61 17.20 -12.24
C ALA A 158 10.17 17.39 -10.79
N THR A 159 10.41 18.60 -10.27
CA THR A 159 9.91 19.09 -8.99
C THR A 159 9.52 20.55 -9.09
N ALA A 160 8.50 20.96 -8.33
CA ALA A 160 8.07 22.36 -8.23
C ALA A 160 7.40 22.63 -6.89
N LYS A 161 7.26 23.92 -6.53
CA LYS A 161 6.30 24.38 -5.55
C LYS A 161 4.95 24.61 -6.22
N ILE A 162 3.89 24.08 -5.67
CA ILE A 162 2.53 24.29 -6.16
C ILE A 162 1.63 24.82 -5.05
N LYS A 163 0.60 25.60 -5.42
CA LYS A 163 -0.43 26.00 -4.46
C LYS A 163 -1.28 24.79 -4.11
N CYS A 164 -1.53 24.60 -2.81
CA CYS A 164 -2.22 23.43 -2.30
C CYS A 164 -3.04 23.73 -1.05
N LEU A 165 -4.04 22.91 -0.83
CA LEU A 165 -4.70 22.68 0.44
C LEU A 165 -4.62 21.16 0.69
N PRO A 166 -3.64 20.66 1.46
CA PRO A 166 -3.48 19.21 1.68
C PRO A 166 -4.49 18.70 2.70
N ALA A 167 -4.59 17.34 2.78
CA ALA A 167 -5.41 16.66 3.76
C ALA A 167 -5.14 17.15 5.19
N PHE A 168 -6.20 17.33 5.97
CA PHE A 168 -6.17 17.77 7.39
C PHE A 168 -5.64 19.20 7.63
N GLU A 169 -5.37 19.97 6.57
CA GLU A 169 -5.03 21.39 6.68
C GLU A 169 -6.25 22.24 6.34
N THR A 170 -6.33 23.43 6.94
CA THR A 170 -7.44 24.37 6.73
C THR A 170 -7.02 25.63 6.00
N THR A 171 -5.71 25.82 5.81
CA THR A 171 -5.15 27.02 5.20
C THR A 171 -4.38 26.64 3.93
N PRO A 172 -4.67 27.29 2.79
CA PRO A 172 -3.89 27.14 1.58
C PRO A 172 -2.42 27.50 1.81
N GLN A 173 -1.53 26.71 1.21
CA GLN A 173 -0.08 26.85 1.35
C GLN A 173 0.66 26.47 0.05
N GLU A 174 1.98 26.48 0.09
CA GLU A 174 2.82 25.89 -0.95
C GLU A 174 3.24 24.46 -0.54
N CYS A 175 3.05 23.52 -1.48
CA CYS A 175 3.49 22.14 -1.33
C CYS A 175 4.64 21.84 -2.30
N ASP A 176 5.59 21.01 -1.85
CA ASP A 176 6.53 20.38 -2.77
C ASP A 176 5.78 19.33 -3.60
N ALA A 177 6.02 19.35 -4.91
CA ALA A 177 5.44 18.42 -5.87
C ALA A 177 6.56 17.76 -6.68
N PHE A 178 6.48 16.44 -6.84
CA PHE A 178 7.46 15.61 -7.52
C PHE A 178 6.77 14.80 -8.61
N VAL A 179 7.38 14.70 -9.80
CA VAL A 179 6.75 14.07 -10.95
C VAL A 179 7.59 12.93 -11.50
N ILE A 180 6.95 11.79 -11.68
CA ILE A 180 7.45 10.66 -12.46
C ILE A 180 6.69 10.64 -13.78
N ARG A 181 7.32 11.09 -14.88
CA ARG A 181 6.73 11.04 -16.22
C ARG A 181 6.75 9.63 -16.77
N ARG A 182 5.64 9.23 -17.42
CA ARG A 182 5.40 7.89 -17.96
C ARG A 182 5.07 7.92 -19.45
N GLY A 183 5.03 9.11 -20.04
CA GLY A 183 4.81 9.40 -21.45
C GLY A 183 4.91 10.90 -21.70
N PHE A 184 5.27 11.27 -22.95
CA PHE A 184 5.31 12.68 -23.39
C PHE A 184 3.94 13.26 -23.72
N ASP A 185 2.88 12.47 -23.52
CA ASP A 185 1.49 12.84 -23.74
C ASP A 185 0.81 13.41 -22.47
N GLY A 186 1.58 13.70 -21.43
CA GLY A 186 1.07 14.14 -20.14
C GLY A 186 0.62 12.98 -19.24
N THR A 187 1.14 11.75 -19.48
CA THR A 187 0.96 10.63 -18.55
C THR A 187 2.07 10.65 -17.51
N ALA A 188 1.70 10.82 -16.24
CA ALA A 188 2.65 10.96 -15.12
C ALA A 188 2.02 10.61 -13.77
N THR A 189 2.85 10.25 -12.80
CA THR A 189 2.47 10.26 -11.38
C THR A 189 3.00 11.54 -10.74
N LEU A 190 2.12 12.26 -10.06
CA LEU A 190 2.44 13.42 -9.22
C LEU A 190 2.41 12.99 -7.77
N ASP A 191 3.54 13.10 -7.07
CA ASP A 191 3.68 12.85 -5.64
C ASP A 191 3.80 14.16 -4.88
N ILE A 192 2.99 14.32 -3.83
CA ILE A 192 2.95 15.50 -2.97
C ILE A 192 3.12 15.04 -1.54
N PRO A 193 4.32 15.17 -0.95
CA PRO A 193 4.55 14.84 0.45
C PRO A 193 3.67 15.69 1.37
N GLY A 194 3.04 15.05 2.34
CA GLY A 194 2.28 15.72 3.39
C GLY A 194 2.80 15.37 4.79
N LYS A 195 2.36 16.14 5.79
CA LYS A 195 2.73 15.89 7.19
C LYS A 195 2.21 14.53 7.69
N VAL A 196 0.96 14.23 7.35
CA VAL A 196 0.26 13.00 7.78
C VAL A 196 0.41 11.91 6.74
N GLU A 197 0.20 12.23 5.47
CA GLU A 197 0.24 11.28 4.38
C GLU A 197 0.75 11.92 3.08
N GLN A 198 1.31 11.11 2.20
CA GLN A 198 1.68 11.52 0.86
C GLN A 198 0.48 11.36 -0.07
N ARG A 199 0.22 12.35 -0.94
CA ARG A 199 -0.70 12.18 -2.05
C ARG A 199 0.05 11.77 -3.31
N SER A 200 -0.47 10.73 -3.97
CA SER A 200 -0.06 10.33 -5.31
C SER A 200 -1.27 10.48 -6.23
N ILE A 201 -1.11 11.21 -7.33
CA ILE A 201 -2.15 11.45 -8.32
C ILE A 201 -1.64 11.00 -9.69
N LEU A 202 -2.37 10.09 -10.32
CA LEU A 202 -2.06 9.62 -11.66
C LEU A 202 -2.73 10.54 -12.69
N PHE A 203 -1.94 11.08 -13.57
CA PHE A 203 -2.38 11.76 -14.79
C PHE A 203 -2.26 10.81 -15.98
N VAL A 204 -3.26 10.76 -16.83
CA VAL A 204 -3.23 10.07 -18.12
C VAL A 204 -3.64 11.05 -19.21
N LYS A 205 -2.74 11.30 -20.15
CA LYS A 205 -2.94 12.29 -21.22
C LYS A 205 -3.34 13.67 -20.67
N GLY A 206 -2.62 14.12 -19.66
CA GLY A 206 -2.83 15.42 -19.02
C GLY A 206 -4.07 15.53 -18.14
N LYS A 207 -4.79 14.43 -17.87
CA LYS A 207 -5.99 14.43 -17.02
C LYS A 207 -5.76 13.60 -15.77
N PRO A 208 -6.08 14.11 -14.55
CA PRO A 208 -6.07 13.29 -13.35
C PRO A 208 -7.10 12.16 -13.45
N THR A 209 -6.71 10.93 -13.18
CA THR A 209 -7.55 9.73 -13.37
C THR A 209 -7.65 8.84 -12.14
N ALA A 210 -6.65 8.88 -11.25
CA ALA A 210 -6.65 8.12 -10.01
C ALA A 210 -5.83 8.83 -8.94
N SER A 211 -6.13 8.56 -7.69
CA SER A 211 -5.36 9.03 -6.53
C SER A 211 -5.35 7.99 -5.42
N ASN A 212 -4.45 8.17 -4.46
CA ASN A 212 -4.44 7.39 -3.23
C ASN A 212 -5.24 8.07 -2.08
N ALA A 213 -6.10 9.04 -2.39
CA ALA A 213 -7.07 9.54 -1.43
C ALA A 213 -8.06 8.43 -1.04
N ARG A 214 -8.78 8.62 0.05
CA ARG A 214 -9.80 7.65 0.48
C ARG A 214 -10.85 7.48 -0.62
N ALA A 215 -11.36 6.27 -0.77
CA ALA A 215 -12.32 5.94 -1.83
C ALA A 215 -13.59 6.84 -1.81
N MET A 216 -13.95 7.39 -0.65
CA MET A 216 -15.06 8.34 -0.49
C MET A 216 -14.73 9.77 -0.93
N ASP A 217 -13.45 10.12 -1.05
CA ASP A 217 -12.98 11.44 -1.46
C ASP A 217 -12.89 11.47 -3.00
N ALA A 218 -13.98 11.82 -3.66
CA ALA A 218 -14.08 11.83 -5.12
C ALA A 218 -12.99 12.71 -5.75
N LEU A 219 -12.26 12.15 -6.72
CA LEU A 219 -11.33 12.91 -7.54
C LEU A 219 -12.11 13.70 -8.60
N THR A 220 -12.00 15.02 -8.56
CA THR A 220 -12.53 15.91 -9.58
C THR A 220 -11.46 16.90 -10.03
N PHE A 221 -11.62 17.50 -11.19
CA PHE A 221 -10.68 18.52 -11.66
C PHE A 221 -11.35 19.54 -12.57
N GLU A 222 -10.74 20.73 -12.65
CA GLU A 222 -11.07 21.79 -13.58
C GLU A 222 -9.79 22.37 -14.19
N ARG A 223 -9.89 22.91 -15.39
CA ARG A 223 -8.77 23.59 -16.05
C ARG A 223 -8.94 25.09 -15.97
N LYS A 224 -7.84 25.79 -15.65
CA LYS A 224 -7.79 27.25 -15.63
C LYS A 224 -6.50 27.71 -16.34
N GLY A 225 -6.61 27.99 -17.62
CA GLY A 225 -5.46 28.28 -18.47
C GLY A 225 -4.56 27.04 -18.59
N ASP A 226 -3.30 27.19 -18.19
CA ASP A 226 -2.22 26.18 -18.17
C ASP A 226 -2.09 25.48 -16.80
N VAL A 227 -3.12 25.59 -15.93
CA VAL A 227 -3.15 24.97 -14.62
C VAL A 227 -4.34 24.00 -14.53
N THR A 228 -4.09 22.79 -14.10
CA THR A 228 -5.10 21.81 -13.73
C THR A 228 -5.32 21.88 -12.21
N ILE A 229 -6.53 22.21 -11.78
CA ILE A 229 -6.92 22.26 -10.37
C ILE A 229 -7.55 20.92 -10.02
N VAL A 230 -6.83 20.12 -9.23
CA VAL A 230 -7.29 18.80 -8.76
C VAL A 230 -7.93 18.98 -7.37
N LYS A 231 -9.08 18.36 -7.16
CA LYS A 231 -9.77 18.31 -5.86
C LYS A 231 -9.97 16.83 -5.47
N LEU A 232 -9.76 16.53 -4.20
CA LEU A 232 -10.02 15.22 -3.61
C LEU A 232 -11.02 15.42 -2.46
N GLY A 233 -12.26 15.01 -2.70
CA GLY A 233 -13.38 15.38 -1.85
C GLY A 233 -13.52 16.91 -1.74
N ASP A 234 -14.02 17.36 -0.60
CA ASP A 234 -14.24 18.80 -0.32
C ASP A 234 -13.05 19.45 0.41
N SER A 235 -12.09 18.64 0.88
CA SER A 235 -11.05 19.11 1.81
C SER A 235 -9.67 19.30 1.18
N GLU A 236 -9.40 18.74 -0.01
CA GLU A 236 -8.08 18.83 -0.62
C GLU A 236 -8.13 19.50 -1.99
N ARG A 237 -7.13 20.35 -2.26
CA ARG A 237 -7.00 21.06 -3.53
C ARG A 237 -5.55 21.25 -3.91
N TYR A 238 -5.22 21.01 -5.19
CA TYR A 238 -3.88 21.12 -5.74
C TYR A 238 -3.93 21.86 -7.08
N GLU A 239 -3.16 22.93 -7.23
CA GLU A 239 -3.04 23.71 -8.48
C GLU A 239 -1.79 23.25 -9.22
N VAL A 240 -1.96 22.38 -10.21
CA VAL A 240 -0.88 21.71 -10.91
C VAL A 240 -0.63 22.37 -12.26
N PRO A 241 0.55 23.02 -12.49
CA PRO A 241 0.91 23.53 -13.80
C PRO A 241 1.05 22.41 -14.81
N ASP A 242 0.49 22.57 -16.02
CA ASP A 242 0.56 21.53 -17.06
C ASP A 242 2.01 21.21 -17.45
N ALA A 243 2.87 22.23 -17.55
CA ALA A 243 4.30 22.05 -17.86
C ALA A 243 5.02 21.13 -16.87
N LEU A 244 4.58 21.05 -15.59
CA LEU A 244 5.14 20.14 -14.61
C LEU A 244 4.89 18.68 -15.01
N ILE A 245 3.72 18.39 -15.57
CA ILE A 245 3.28 17.05 -15.98
C ILE A 245 3.83 16.68 -17.35
N THR A 246 3.74 17.61 -18.34
CA THR A 246 4.08 17.33 -19.74
C THR A 246 5.57 17.46 -20.04
N GLY A 247 6.31 18.21 -19.24
CA GLY A 247 7.62 18.72 -19.59
C GLY A 247 7.51 20.01 -20.40
N GLY A 248 8.52 20.87 -20.35
CA GLY A 248 8.64 22.08 -21.14
C GLY A 248 9.36 21.82 -22.43
#